data_1ea67d595e024d7ce7fbb27d0c8544ec
#
_entry.id   1ea67d595e024d7ce7fbb27d0c8544ec
#
_cell.length_a   1.000
_cell.length_b   1.000
_cell.length_c   1.000
_cell.angle_alpha   90.00
_cell.angle_beta   90.00
_cell.angle_gamma   90.00
#
_symmetry.space_group_name_H-M   'P 1'
#
loop_
_entity.id
_entity.type
_entity.pdbx_description
1 polymer ?
#
loop_
_entity_poly.entity_id
_entity_poly.type
_entity_poly.pdbx_seq_one_letter_code
_entity_poly.pdbx_strand_id
1 'polypeptide(L)'
;MYAFVLSFCLFFILFVDEMKITKKIIVYVFLIIIGIWGMQQRITYITLILPIVLLIFDKTGLAKNKKLCNIILHSAMWLPIILFILGITGKFNILAMDSYVKEGYVSNSAGKMTEDTRTFLYEEALSSAVNNQYLIWGRTPAYGMDSPFVQSFDDAGYVGMALTIKGKMPQRICEAFIPNIITWCGILGFLIFFLLFYKFSYRIINKSNNIKLRILGLYMTFFWIGSFITYPSTSISSDWIIVYLTIAISSSPQIMKLNDKEFALLIRKATT
;
A
#
# COMPACT_ATOMS: atom_id res chain seq x y z
N MET A 1 -2.64 13.51 -0.14
CA MET A 1 -3.36 14.13 -1.27
C MET A 1 -3.05 13.44 -2.59
N TYR A 2 -1.79 13.15 -2.96
CA TYR A 2 -1.41 12.53 -4.25
C TYR A 2 -1.86 11.08 -4.40
N ALA A 3 -1.75 10.26 -3.37
CA ALA A 3 -2.22 8.87 -3.39
C ALA A 3 -3.72 8.77 -3.69
N PHE A 4 -4.51 9.73 -3.17
CA PHE A 4 -5.94 9.85 -3.48
C PHE A 4 -6.21 9.88 -4.96
N VAL A 5 -5.54 10.79 -5.64
CA VAL A 5 -5.81 11.05 -7.04
C VAL A 5 -5.36 9.88 -7.91
N LEU A 6 -4.25 9.23 -7.54
CA LEU A 6 -3.72 8.09 -8.29
C LEU A 6 -4.59 6.85 -8.15
N SER A 7 -5.10 6.55 -6.95
CA SER A 7 -6.03 5.44 -6.76
C SER A 7 -7.37 5.70 -7.44
N PHE A 8 -7.84 6.92 -7.40
CA PHE A 8 -9.05 7.33 -8.12
C PHE A 8 -8.84 7.25 -9.64
N CYS A 9 -7.68 7.68 -10.13
CA CYS A 9 -7.29 7.54 -11.51
C CYS A 9 -7.17 6.08 -11.95
N LEU A 10 -6.66 5.18 -11.10
CA LEU A 10 -6.64 3.76 -11.39
C LEU A 10 -8.05 3.21 -11.60
N PHE A 11 -8.97 3.56 -10.71
CA PHE A 11 -10.37 3.17 -10.84
C PHE A 11 -10.96 3.68 -12.17
N PHE A 12 -10.71 4.94 -12.52
CA PHE A 12 -11.13 5.51 -13.80
C PHE A 12 -10.46 4.83 -14.99
N ILE A 13 -9.17 4.50 -14.93
CA ILE A 13 -8.45 3.82 -16.01
C ILE A 13 -9.05 2.44 -16.29
N LEU A 14 -9.40 1.69 -15.25
CA LEU A 14 -10.04 0.39 -15.42
C LEU A 14 -11.40 0.48 -16.13
N PHE A 15 -12.08 1.61 -15.99
CA PHE A 15 -13.40 1.85 -16.59
C PHE A 15 -13.39 2.84 -17.76
N VAL A 16 -12.23 3.42 -18.10
CA VAL A 16 -12.08 4.44 -19.16
C VAL A 16 -12.56 3.95 -20.53
N ASP A 17 -12.41 2.66 -20.84
CA ASP A 17 -12.84 2.13 -22.14
C ASP A 17 -14.34 2.34 -22.37
N GLU A 18 -15.12 2.41 -21.31
CA GLU A 18 -16.57 2.63 -21.34
C GLU A 18 -17.00 4.11 -21.30
N MET A 19 -16.03 5.03 -21.12
CA MET A 19 -16.32 6.47 -21.05
C MET A 19 -16.31 7.13 -22.42
N LYS A 20 -17.03 8.25 -22.57
CA LYS A 20 -16.95 9.10 -23.77
C LYS A 20 -15.52 9.62 -23.98
N ILE A 21 -15.11 9.80 -25.25
CA ILE A 21 -13.74 10.18 -25.62
C ILE A 21 -13.26 11.46 -24.93
N THR A 22 -14.13 12.45 -24.78
CA THR A 22 -13.82 13.70 -24.06
C THR A 22 -13.47 13.45 -22.59
N LYS A 23 -14.22 12.62 -21.90
CA LYS A 23 -13.93 12.24 -20.50
C LYS A 23 -12.62 11.47 -20.40
N LYS A 24 -12.31 10.58 -21.36
CA LYS A 24 -11.02 9.87 -21.43
C LYS A 24 -9.85 10.85 -21.50
N ILE A 25 -9.91 11.82 -22.38
CA ILE A 25 -8.85 12.83 -22.58
C ILE A 25 -8.63 13.59 -21.26
N ILE A 26 -9.70 14.06 -20.63
CA ILE A 26 -9.62 14.78 -19.35
C ILE A 26 -8.90 13.94 -18.29
N VAL A 27 -9.25 12.65 -18.16
CA VAL A 27 -8.62 11.76 -17.18
C VAL A 27 -7.13 11.57 -17.48
N TYR A 28 -6.75 11.36 -18.75
CA TYR A 28 -5.34 11.22 -19.13
C TYR A 28 -4.53 12.50 -18.90
N VAL A 29 -5.07 13.67 -19.25
CA VAL A 29 -4.41 14.95 -19.01
C VAL A 29 -4.22 15.17 -17.51
N PHE A 30 -5.23 14.88 -16.70
CA PHE A 30 -5.17 14.99 -15.25
C PHE A 30 -4.11 14.05 -14.64
N LEU A 31 -4.00 12.81 -15.15
CA LEU A 31 -2.97 11.86 -14.76
C LEU A 31 -1.55 12.38 -15.07
N ILE A 32 -1.37 12.96 -16.26
CA ILE A 32 -0.07 13.51 -16.65
C ILE A 32 0.32 14.68 -15.75
N ILE A 33 -0.62 15.63 -15.51
CA ILE A 33 -0.37 16.78 -14.64
C ILE A 33 0.02 16.34 -13.23
N ILE A 34 -0.70 15.38 -12.65
CA ILE A 34 -0.40 14.87 -11.32
C ILE A 34 0.92 14.10 -11.32
N GLY A 35 1.19 13.32 -12.37
CA GLY A 35 2.46 12.63 -12.52
C GLY A 35 3.63 13.60 -12.50
N ILE A 36 3.57 14.67 -13.30
CA ILE A 36 4.62 15.69 -13.35
C ILE A 36 4.78 16.40 -12.01
N TRP A 37 3.67 16.79 -11.35
CA TRP A 37 3.73 17.50 -10.08
C TRP A 37 4.23 16.61 -8.94
N GLY A 38 3.91 15.32 -8.99
CA GLY A 38 4.32 14.36 -7.97
C GLY A 38 5.77 13.88 -8.07
N MET A 39 6.49 14.18 -9.15
CA MET A 39 7.86 13.69 -9.39
C MET A 39 8.89 14.09 -8.33
N GLN A 40 8.58 15.01 -7.46
CA GLN A 40 9.47 15.42 -6.36
C GLN A 40 9.50 14.44 -5.17
N GLN A 41 8.57 13.48 -5.11
CA GLN A 41 8.48 12.53 -4.00
C GLN A 41 8.72 11.09 -4.47
N ARG A 42 9.61 10.35 -3.81
CA ARG A 42 9.95 8.94 -4.14
C ARG A 42 8.72 8.04 -4.21
N ILE A 43 7.77 8.26 -3.32
CA ILE A 43 6.52 7.49 -3.25
C ILE A 43 5.66 7.64 -4.50
N THR A 44 5.74 8.80 -5.16
CA THR A 44 4.96 9.08 -6.37
C THR A 44 5.39 8.19 -7.52
N TYR A 45 6.67 7.83 -7.61
CA TYR A 45 7.13 6.89 -8.65
C TYR A 45 6.49 5.51 -8.47
N ILE A 46 6.44 5.01 -7.23
CA ILE A 46 5.82 3.70 -6.93
C ILE A 46 4.33 3.75 -7.24
N THR A 47 3.65 4.83 -6.85
CA THR A 47 2.21 5.01 -7.06
C THR A 47 1.84 5.27 -8.52
N LEU A 48 2.76 5.78 -9.35
CA LEU A 48 2.58 5.91 -10.80
C LEU A 48 2.87 4.62 -11.56
N ILE A 49 3.92 3.89 -11.18
CA ILE A 49 4.29 2.64 -11.84
C ILE A 49 3.17 1.61 -11.70
N LEU A 50 2.53 1.52 -10.56
CA LEU A 50 1.49 0.54 -10.30
C LEU A 50 0.29 0.64 -11.27
N PRO A 51 -0.37 1.80 -11.47
CA PRO A 51 -1.42 1.95 -12.46
C PRO A 51 -0.95 1.60 -13.88
N ILE A 52 0.27 1.97 -14.25
CA ILE A 52 0.84 1.68 -15.58
C ILE A 52 1.00 0.16 -15.76
N VAL A 53 1.54 -0.54 -14.78
CA VAL A 53 1.66 -2.00 -14.81
C VAL A 53 0.30 -2.66 -14.93
N LEU A 54 -0.69 -2.22 -14.16
CA LEU A 54 -2.05 -2.78 -14.23
C LEU A 54 -2.75 -2.47 -15.56
N LEU A 55 -2.49 -1.30 -16.17
CA LEU A 55 -2.94 -0.99 -17.52
C LEU A 55 -2.32 -1.93 -18.58
N ILE A 56 -1.02 -2.18 -18.48
CA ILE A 56 -0.34 -3.15 -19.34
C ILE A 56 -1.00 -4.53 -19.20
N PHE A 57 -1.27 -4.97 -17.98
CA PHE A 57 -1.97 -6.24 -17.73
C PHE A 57 -3.36 -6.28 -18.37
N ASP A 58 -4.09 -5.17 -18.36
CA ASP A 58 -5.40 -5.06 -19.01
C ASP A 58 -5.26 -5.14 -20.54
N LYS A 59 -4.43 -4.26 -21.12
CA LYS A 59 -4.31 -4.12 -22.58
C LYS A 59 -3.64 -5.30 -23.27
N THR A 60 -2.69 -5.96 -22.61
CA THR A 60 -2.04 -7.17 -23.13
C THR A 60 -2.87 -8.42 -22.89
N GLY A 61 -3.91 -8.35 -22.08
CA GLY A 61 -4.73 -9.51 -21.71
C GLY A 61 -4.03 -10.48 -20.75
N LEU A 62 -2.90 -10.12 -20.15
CA LEU A 62 -2.20 -10.94 -19.16
C LEU A 62 -3.09 -11.30 -17.97
N ALA A 63 -4.02 -10.42 -17.58
CA ALA A 63 -5.00 -10.67 -16.52
C ALA A 63 -6.00 -11.79 -16.87
N LYS A 64 -6.08 -12.27 -18.14
CA LYS A 64 -6.85 -13.45 -18.51
C LYS A 64 -6.24 -14.74 -17.94
N ASN A 65 -4.92 -14.77 -17.82
CA ASN A 65 -4.19 -15.92 -17.31
C ASN A 65 -4.28 -16.00 -15.77
N LYS A 66 -5.24 -16.79 -15.26
CA LYS A 66 -5.42 -16.98 -13.81
C LYS A 66 -4.18 -17.55 -13.12
N LYS A 67 -3.39 -18.41 -13.80
CA LYS A 67 -2.17 -18.98 -13.21
C LYS A 67 -1.14 -17.90 -12.96
N LEU A 68 -0.92 -16.99 -13.94
CA LEU A 68 -0.02 -15.85 -13.79
C LEU A 68 -0.48 -14.93 -12.66
N CYS A 69 -1.77 -14.59 -12.62
CA CYS A 69 -2.32 -13.75 -11.54
C CYS A 69 -2.14 -14.40 -10.16
N ASN A 70 -2.27 -15.72 -10.04
CA ASN A 70 -2.03 -16.44 -8.80
C ASN A 70 -0.55 -16.47 -8.41
N ILE A 71 0.38 -16.64 -9.35
CA ILE A 71 1.82 -16.54 -9.07
C ILE A 71 2.14 -15.16 -8.50
N ILE A 72 1.65 -14.09 -9.14
CA ILE A 72 1.83 -12.72 -8.66
C ILE A 72 1.22 -12.53 -7.27
N LEU A 73 -0.02 -13.00 -7.06
CA LEU A 73 -0.68 -12.94 -5.77
C LEU A 73 0.16 -13.57 -4.67
N HIS A 74 0.56 -14.84 -4.84
CA HIS A 74 1.31 -15.55 -3.81
C HIS A 74 2.68 -14.93 -3.57
N SER A 75 3.42 -14.60 -4.64
CA SER A 75 4.72 -13.94 -4.51
C SER A 75 4.61 -12.60 -3.80
N ALA A 76 3.66 -11.75 -4.20
CA ALA A 76 3.48 -10.42 -3.63
C ALA A 76 2.96 -10.44 -2.19
N MET A 77 2.19 -11.45 -1.79
CA MET A 77 1.72 -11.59 -0.41
C MET A 77 2.81 -12.08 0.53
N TRP A 78 3.62 -13.05 0.11
CA TRP A 78 4.63 -13.65 0.98
C TRP A 78 5.99 -12.96 0.94
N LEU A 79 6.39 -12.39 -0.20
CA LEU A 79 7.70 -11.74 -0.36
C LEU A 79 7.96 -10.64 0.69
N PRO A 80 7.04 -9.69 0.95
CA PRO A 80 7.27 -8.67 1.98
C PRO A 80 7.46 -9.26 3.38
N ILE A 81 6.71 -10.33 3.72
CA ILE A 81 6.83 -11.00 5.01
C ILE A 81 8.20 -11.67 5.14
N ILE A 82 8.64 -12.37 4.09
CA ILE A 82 9.96 -13.01 4.07
C ILE A 82 11.06 -11.96 4.21
N LEU A 83 10.99 -10.86 3.45
CA LEU A 83 11.96 -9.77 3.54
C LEU A 83 11.95 -9.10 4.91
N PHE A 84 10.78 -8.94 5.52
CA PHE A 84 10.64 -8.42 6.87
C PHE A 84 11.30 -9.33 7.91
N ILE A 85 11.07 -10.65 7.83
CA ILE A 85 11.72 -11.63 8.71
C ILE A 85 13.24 -11.63 8.52
N LEU A 86 13.72 -11.54 7.27
CA LEU A 86 15.15 -11.45 6.98
C LEU A 86 15.76 -10.16 7.56
N GLY A 87 15.03 -9.05 7.51
CA GLY A 87 15.42 -7.78 8.13
C GLY A 87 15.58 -7.90 9.64
N ILE A 88 14.57 -8.44 10.33
CA ILE A 88 14.60 -8.63 11.79
C ILE A 88 15.76 -9.57 12.22
N THR A 89 16.03 -10.60 11.42
CA THR A 89 17.13 -11.55 11.72
C THR A 89 18.51 -11.01 11.36
N GLY A 90 18.61 -9.79 10.80
CA GLY A 90 19.86 -9.17 10.37
C GLY A 90 20.54 -9.84 9.16
N LYS A 91 19.90 -10.82 8.53
CA LYS A 91 20.48 -11.53 7.38
C LYS A 91 20.44 -10.73 6.10
N PHE A 92 19.40 -9.96 5.89
CA PHE A 92 19.23 -9.10 4.72
C PHE A 92 18.21 -8.01 5.03
N ASN A 93 18.58 -6.73 4.83
CA ASN A 93 17.69 -5.61 5.03
C ASN A 93 17.47 -4.86 3.70
N ILE A 94 16.30 -5.03 3.09
CA ILE A 94 15.96 -4.37 1.83
C ILE A 94 15.86 -2.85 1.96
N LEU A 95 15.64 -2.33 3.15
CA LEU A 95 15.52 -0.89 3.38
C LEU A 95 16.88 -0.20 3.52
N ALA A 96 17.93 -0.97 3.86
CA ALA A 96 19.31 -0.53 3.97
C ALA A 96 20.14 -0.95 2.74
N MET A 97 19.62 -0.72 1.53
CA MET A 97 20.26 -1.13 0.27
C MET A 97 21.62 -0.51 0.04
N ASP A 98 21.89 0.67 0.58
CA ASP A 98 23.17 1.36 0.55
C ASP A 98 24.29 0.54 1.19
N SER A 99 24.00 -0.25 2.20
CA SER A 99 24.98 -1.14 2.84
C SER A 99 25.48 -2.28 1.92
N TYR A 100 24.73 -2.59 0.85
CA TYR A 100 25.07 -3.65 -0.10
C TYR A 100 25.63 -3.13 -1.44
N VAL A 101 25.54 -1.82 -1.70
CA VAL A 101 26.02 -1.20 -2.94
C VAL A 101 27.41 -0.62 -2.70
N LYS A 102 28.39 -0.98 -3.54
CA LYS A 102 29.73 -0.43 -3.46
C LYS A 102 29.72 1.09 -3.64
N GLU A 103 30.50 1.81 -2.84
CA GLU A 103 30.54 3.29 -2.76
C GLU A 103 30.68 4.03 -4.10
N GLY A 104 31.17 3.38 -5.16
CA GLY A 104 31.33 3.98 -6.49
C GLY A 104 30.04 4.22 -7.30
N TYR A 105 28.92 3.68 -6.88
CA TYR A 105 27.64 3.80 -7.60
C TYR A 105 26.67 4.81 -7.01
N VAL A 106 26.98 5.39 -5.86
CA VAL A 106 26.15 6.40 -5.21
C VAL A 106 26.57 7.78 -5.73
N SER A 107 25.86 8.30 -6.73
CA SER A 107 26.11 9.65 -7.21
C SER A 107 25.76 10.67 -6.13
N ASN A 108 26.71 11.50 -5.75
CA ASN A 108 26.62 12.54 -4.72
C ASN A 108 25.59 13.66 -5.02
N SER A 109 24.93 13.64 -6.17
CA SER A 109 24.04 14.72 -6.63
C SER A 109 22.55 14.47 -6.49
N ALA A 110 22.11 13.22 -6.30
CA ALA A 110 20.73 12.89 -5.96
C ALA A 110 20.70 12.55 -4.48
N GLY A 111 20.49 13.53 -3.60
CA GLY A 111 20.54 13.38 -2.15
C GLY A 111 20.10 12.00 -1.68
N LYS A 112 21.05 11.18 -1.30
CA LYS A 112 20.97 9.85 -0.69
C LYS A 112 19.65 9.09 -0.94
N MET A 113 19.40 8.72 -2.19
CA MET A 113 18.20 7.96 -2.59
C MET A 113 18.14 6.58 -1.91
N THR A 114 19.28 6.13 -1.37
CA THR A 114 19.46 4.82 -0.74
C THR A 114 19.48 4.89 0.79
N GLU A 115 19.38 6.09 1.41
CA GLU A 115 19.41 6.22 2.87
C GLU A 115 18.24 5.48 3.51
N ASP A 116 18.53 4.61 4.45
CA ASP A 116 17.54 3.88 5.22
C ASP A 116 16.74 4.83 6.11
N THR A 117 15.50 5.07 5.74
CA THR A 117 14.58 5.92 6.49
C THR A 117 13.42 5.13 7.10
N ARG A 118 13.46 3.79 7.04
CA ARG A 118 12.32 2.95 7.44
C ARG A 118 12.67 1.86 8.44
N THR A 119 13.91 1.34 8.43
CA THR A 119 14.31 0.25 9.34
C THR A 119 14.09 0.65 10.78
N PHE A 120 14.48 1.87 11.17
CA PHE A 120 14.30 2.34 12.54
C PHE A 120 12.84 2.35 12.98
N LEU A 121 11.87 2.63 12.09
CA LEU A 121 10.44 2.60 12.43
C LEU A 121 9.98 1.20 12.83
N TYR A 122 10.49 0.17 12.15
CA TYR A 122 10.21 -1.22 12.48
C TYR A 122 10.89 -1.64 13.76
N GLU A 123 12.14 -1.25 13.97
CA GLU A 123 12.90 -1.53 15.19
C GLU A 123 12.25 -0.90 16.42
N GLU A 124 11.86 0.38 16.33
CA GLU A 124 11.16 1.08 17.41
C GLU A 124 9.79 0.44 17.70
N ALA A 125 8.98 0.14 16.68
CA ALA A 125 7.68 -0.48 16.88
C ALA A 125 7.80 -1.87 17.56
N LEU A 126 8.74 -2.70 17.10
CA LEU A 126 8.96 -4.04 17.67
C LEU A 126 9.56 -3.96 19.08
N SER A 127 10.57 -3.12 19.28
CA SER A 127 11.20 -2.93 20.59
C SER A 127 10.19 -2.40 21.61
N SER A 128 9.39 -1.40 21.21
CA SER A 128 8.31 -0.89 22.05
C SER A 128 7.28 -1.98 22.37
N ALA A 129 6.92 -2.82 21.39
CA ALA A 129 5.95 -3.88 21.57
C ALA A 129 6.43 -4.98 22.52
N VAL A 130 7.72 -5.34 22.42
CA VAL A 130 8.34 -6.34 23.31
C VAL A 130 8.52 -5.77 24.72
N ASN A 131 9.12 -4.59 24.85
CA ASN A 131 9.45 -3.97 26.13
C ASN A 131 8.21 -3.63 26.97
N ASN A 132 7.10 -3.31 26.31
CA ASN A 132 5.83 -2.99 26.99
C ASN A 132 4.81 -4.14 26.93
N GLN A 133 5.21 -5.34 26.48
CA GLN A 133 4.42 -6.58 26.53
C GLN A 133 3.09 -6.52 25.72
N TYR A 134 3.02 -5.73 24.65
CA TYR A 134 1.83 -5.65 23.82
C TYR A 134 2.00 -6.27 22.41
N LEU A 135 3.06 -7.04 22.18
CA LEU A 135 3.40 -7.62 20.88
C LEU A 135 2.26 -8.46 20.29
N ILE A 136 1.51 -9.20 21.10
CA ILE A 136 0.44 -10.09 20.62
C ILE A 136 -0.85 -9.33 20.33
N TRP A 137 -1.28 -8.46 21.22
CA TRP A 137 -2.61 -7.82 21.20
C TRP A 137 -2.58 -6.36 20.75
N GLY A 138 -1.40 -5.75 20.73
CA GLY A 138 -1.24 -4.33 20.48
C GLY A 138 -1.56 -3.46 21.71
N ARG A 139 -1.42 -2.14 21.49
CA ARG A 139 -1.50 -1.12 22.56
C ARG A 139 -2.62 -0.10 22.32
N THR A 140 -3.37 -0.22 21.26
CA THR A 140 -4.37 0.73 20.74
C THR A 140 -3.81 1.94 19.98
N PRO A 141 -4.56 2.48 19.02
CA PRO A 141 -4.15 3.68 18.25
C PRO A 141 -3.97 4.93 19.11
N ALA A 142 -4.64 4.99 20.28
CA ALA A 142 -4.59 6.15 21.16
C ALA A 142 -3.23 6.32 21.87
N TYR A 143 -2.52 5.20 22.06
CA TYR A 143 -1.27 5.21 22.82
C TYR A 143 -0.03 5.33 21.93
N GLY A 144 -0.03 4.70 20.77
CA GLY A 144 1.12 4.67 19.87
C GLY A 144 2.31 3.85 20.39
N MET A 145 3.45 3.93 19.72
CA MET A 145 4.69 3.27 20.11
C MET A 145 5.63 4.26 20.83
N ASP A 146 6.46 3.76 21.73
CA ASP A 146 7.54 4.56 22.29
C ASP A 146 8.62 4.76 21.20
N SER A 147 8.96 6.02 20.89
CA SER A 147 9.90 6.36 19.84
C SER A 147 11.00 7.25 20.37
N PRO A 148 12.23 6.73 20.58
CA PRO A 148 13.40 7.53 20.91
C PRO A 148 13.70 8.59 19.84
N PHE A 149 13.41 8.29 18.59
CA PHE A 149 13.60 9.22 17.47
C PHE A 149 12.71 10.47 17.63
N VAL A 150 11.42 10.27 17.87
CA VAL A 150 10.48 11.38 18.10
C VAL A 150 10.87 12.19 19.34
N GLN A 151 11.33 11.52 20.38
CA GLN A 151 11.80 12.17 21.61
C GLN A 151 13.00 13.09 21.33
N SER A 152 13.95 12.64 20.49
CA SER A 152 15.10 13.47 20.12
C SER A 152 14.73 14.74 19.34
N PHE A 153 13.66 14.70 18.56
CA PHE A 153 13.15 15.88 17.85
C PHE A 153 12.41 16.85 18.76
N ASP A 154 11.76 16.37 19.79
CA ASP A 154 11.07 17.24 20.76
C ASP A 154 12.06 17.97 21.67
N ASP A 155 13.09 17.28 22.13
CA ASP A 155 14.20 17.89 22.86
C ASP A 155 14.88 19.02 22.05
N ALA A 156 14.79 18.94 20.70
CA ALA A 156 15.23 19.99 19.77
C ALA A 156 14.15 21.06 19.49
N GLY A 157 12.95 20.97 20.08
CA GLY A 157 11.87 21.96 19.94
C GLY A 157 11.09 21.89 18.63
N TYR A 158 11.23 20.80 17.85
CA TYR A 158 10.56 20.65 16.54
C TYR A 158 9.16 20.04 16.59
N VAL A 159 8.76 19.43 17.70
CA VAL A 159 7.50 18.67 17.79
C VAL A 159 6.56 19.26 18.84
N GLY A 160 5.86 20.32 18.46
CA GLY A 160 4.79 20.89 19.31
C GLY A 160 3.49 20.05 19.38
N MET A 161 3.52 18.76 19.02
CA MET A 161 2.32 17.91 18.93
C MET A 161 2.37 16.59 19.71
N ALA A 162 3.46 16.26 20.38
CA ALA A 162 3.52 15.03 21.14
C ALA A 162 2.87 15.22 22.50
N LEU A 163 1.70 14.62 22.69
CA LEU A 163 1.06 14.54 24.00
C LEU A 163 1.89 13.59 24.87
N THR A 164 2.55 14.16 25.86
CA THR A 164 3.32 13.40 26.84
C THR A 164 2.38 12.52 27.67
N ILE A 165 2.52 11.21 27.57
CA ILE A 165 1.83 10.26 28.42
C ILE A 165 2.85 9.65 29.37
N LYS A 166 2.73 9.94 30.67
CA LYS A 166 3.65 9.43 31.72
C LYS A 166 5.13 9.79 31.47
N GLY A 167 5.42 10.99 30.95
CA GLY A 167 6.80 11.44 30.71
C GLY A 167 7.49 10.79 29.51
N LYS A 168 6.76 10.02 28.68
CA LYS A 168 7.23 9.45 27.43
C LYS A 168 6.45 10.06 26.25
N MET A 169 7.10 10.24 25.13
CA MET A 169 6.49 10.74 23.90
C MET A 169 6.18 9.59 22.95
N PRO A 170 4.94 9.07 22.93
CA PRO A 170 4.59 8.00 22.03
C PRO A 170 4.38 8.55 20.63
N GLN A 171 5.02 7.94 19.64
CA GLN A 171 4.68 8.14 18.25
C GLN A 171 3.37 7.41 17.95
N ARG A 172 2.27 8.16 17.85
CA ARG A 172 0.95 7.57 17.63
C ARG A 172 0.77 6.99 16.23
N ILE A 173 1.44 7.57 15.25
CA ILE A 173 1.33 7.21 13.85
C ILE A 173 2.70 7.36 13.21
N CYS A 174 3.18 6.29 12.59
CA CYS A 174 4.33 6.35 11.72
C CYS A 174 3.92 6.32 10.23
N GLU A 175 4.86 6.61 9.35
CA GLU A 175 4.60 6.70 7.90
C GLU A 175 4.31 5.35 7.24
N ALA A 176 4.65 4.23 7.89
CA ALA A 176 4.40 2.89 7.38
C ALA A 176 3.21 2.25 8.08
N PHE A 177 2.38 1.51 7.32
CA PHE A 177 1.15 0.91 7.84
C PHE A 177 1.44 -0.27 8.80
N ILE A 178 2.39 -1.14 8.46
CA ILE A 178 2.65 -2.36 9.23
C ILE A 178 3.13 -2.06 10.67
N PRO A 179 4.08 -1.16 10.91
CA PRO A 179 4.42 -0.74 12.28
C PRO A 179 3.23 -0.21 13.07
N ASN A 180 2.34 0.55 12.42
CA ASN A 180 1.11 1.01 13.06
C ASN A 180 0.20 -0.14 13.46
N ILE A 181 -0.01 -1.13 12.59
CA ILE A 181 -0.85 -2.29 12.90
C ILE A 181 -0.24 -3.14 14.02
N ILE A 182 1.07 -3.36 14.01
CA ILE A 182 1.75 -4.07 15.09
C ILE A 182 1.56 -3.30 16.42
N THR A 183 1.70 -1.99 16.40
CA THR A 183 1.51 -1.16 17.59
C THR A 183 0.07 -1.20 18.09
N TRP A 184 -0.91 -1.09 17.20
CA TRP A 184 -2.32 -0.93 17.58
C TRP A 184 -3.03 -2.23 17.89
N CYS A 185 -2.74 -3.28 17.12
CA CYS A 185 -3.46 -4.55 17.13
C CYS A 185 -2.54 -5.77 17.32
N GLY A 186 -1.24 -5.55 17.47
CA GLY A 186 -0.25 -6.61 17.64
C GLY A 186 -0.07 -7.51 16.41
N ILE A 187 0.63 -8.61 16.62
CA ILE A 187 0.80 -9.65 15.58
C ILE A 187 -0.56 -10.26 15.18
N LEU A 188 -1.50 -10.36 16.10
CA LEU A 188 -2.83 -10.86 15.79
C LEU A 188 -3.53 -9.96 14.76
N GLY A 189 -3.47 -8.64 14.94
CA GLY A 189 -3.98 -7.67 13.97
C GLY A 189 -3.29 -7.78 12.62
N PHE A 190 -1.96 -7.90 12.61
CA PHE A 190 -1.19 -8.13 11.39
C PHE A 190 -1.65 -9.38 10.62
N LEU A 191 -1.85 -10.51 11.31
CA LEU A 191 -2.34 -11.73 10.70
C LEU A 191 -3.76 -11.59 10.14
N ILE A 192 -4.65 -10.89 10.85
CA ILE A 192 -6.01 -10.61 10.37
C ILE A 192 -5.96 -9.77 9.08
N PHE A 193 -5.13 -8.73 9.03
CA PHE A 193 -4.95 -7.92 7.83
C PHE A 193 -4.38 -8.72 6.68
N PHE A 194 -3.35 -9.55 6.92
CA PHE A 194 -2.81 -10.45 5.91
C PHE A 194 -3.89 -11.37 5.34
N LEU A 195 -4.65 -12.04 6.20
CA LEU A 195 -5.73 -12.93 5.78
C LEU A 195 -6.84 -12.20 5.01
N LEU A 196 -7.16 -10.96 5.40
CA LEU A 196 -8.13 -10.12 4.72
C LEU A 196 -7.67 -9.81 3.29
N PHE A 197 -6.46 -9.27 3.12
CA PHE A 197 -5.92 -8.97 1.80
C PHE A 197 -5.80 -10.22 0.94
N TYR A 198 -5.25 -11.31 1.49
CA TYR A 198 -5.08 -12.58 0.80
C TYR A 198 -6.43 -13.17 0.35
N LYS A 199 -7.39 -13.31 1.27
CA LYS A 199 -8.70 -13.91 1.01
C LYS A 199 -9.46 -13.17 -0.09
N PHE A 200 -9.52 -11.85 -0.02
CA PHE A 200 -10.30 -11.07 -0.98
C PHE A 200 -9.60 -10.96 -2.33
N SER A 201 -8.28 -10.79 -2.38
CA SER A 201 -7.52 -10.85 -3.62
C SER A 201 -7.65 -12.22 -4.30
N TYR A 202 -7.46 -13.29 -3.54
CA TYR A 202 -7.60 -14.66 -4.06
C TYR A 202 -9.00 -14.93 -4.61
N ARG A 203 -10.03 -14.52 -3.86
CA ARG A 203 -11.42 -14.70 -4.26
C ARG A 203 -11.73 -13.99 -5.58
N ILE A 204 -11.34 -12.73 -5.71
CA ILE A 204 -11.57 -11.94 -6.92
C ILE A 204 -10.79 -12.52 -8.12
N ILE A 205 -9.52 -12.86 -7.96
CA ILE A 205 -8.69 -13.40 -9.03
C ILE A 205 -9.25 -14.73 -9.54
N ASN A 206 -9.65 -15.63 -8.64
CA ASN A 206 -10.01 -17.00 -9.01
C ASN A 206 -11.48 -17.18 -9.35
N LYS A 207 -12.39 -16.47 -8.65
CA LYS A 207 -13.83 -16.67 -8.77
C LYS A 207 -14.52 -15.66 -9.68
N SER A 208 -13.84 -14.57 -10.06
CA SER A 208 -14.41 -13.61 -11.00
C SER A 208 -14.35 -14.12 -12.44
N ASN A 209 -15.44 -13.88 -13.18
CA ASN A 209 -15.52 -14.09 -14.63
C ASN A 209 -15.04 -12.86 -15.41
N ASN A 210 -14.75 -11.75 -14.74
CA ASN A 210 -14.42 -10.47 -15.33
C ASN A 210 -12.94 -10.14 -15.18
N ILE A 211 -12.29 -9.68 -16.27
CA ILE A 211 -10.87 -9.34 -16.29
C ILE A 211 -10.59 -8.09 -15.46
N LYS A 212 -11.46 -7.07 -15.55
CA LYS A 212 -11.31 -5.81 -14.77
C LYS A 212 -11.35 -6.06 -13.26
N LEU A 213 -12.22 -6.98 -12.83
CA LEU A 213 -12.27 -7.38 -11.43
C LEU A 213 -10.99 -8.09 -10.97
N ARG A 214 -10.38 -8.95 -11.83
CA ARG A 214 -9.09 -9.57 -11.51
C ARG A 214 -7.99 -8.54 -11.33
N ILE A 215 -7.99 -7.48 -12.12
CA ILE A 215 -7.05 -6.36 -11.98
C ILE A 215 -7.24 -5.65 -10.63
N LEU A 216 -8.47 -5.49 -10.15
CA LEU A 216 -8.72 -4.99 -8.78
C LEU A 216 -8.16 -5.93 -7.70
N GLY A 217 -8.23 -7.25 -7.92
CA GLY A 217 -7.59 -8.22 -7.03
C GLY A 217 -6.06 -8.08 -7.00
N LEU A 218 -5.44 -7.85 -8.16
CA LEU A 218 -4.01 -7.57 -8.24
C LEU A 218 -3.66 -6.23 -7.59
N TYR A 219 -4.49 -5.20 -7.75
CA TYR A 219 -4.32 -3.92 -7.06
C TYR A 219 -4.26 -4.10 -5.53
N MET A 220 -5.20 -4.85 -4.95
CA MET A 220 -5.16 -5.16 -3.52
C MET A 220 -3.85 -5.84 -3.09
N THR A 221 -3.35 -6.75 -3.92
CA THR A 221 -2.10 -7.45 -3.66
C THR A 221 -0.91 -6.50 -3.64
N PHE A 222 -0.86 -5.55 -4.58
CA PHE A 222 0.19 -4.53 -4.61
C PHE A 222 0.03 -3.50 -3.49
N PHE A 223 -1.20 -3.17 -3.11
CA PHE A 223 -1.45 -2.32 -1.95
C PHE A 223 -0.89 -2.94 -0.66
N TRP A 224 -0.99 -4.27 -0.51
CA TRP A 224 -0.34 -5.00 0.58
C TRP A 224 1.17 -4.80 0.59
N ILE A 225 1.86 -4.93 -0.55
CA ILE A 225 3.31 -4.63 -0.64
C ILE A 225 3.59 -3.19 -0.20
N GLY A 226 2.83 -2.24 -0.73
CA GLY A 226 2.97 -0.82 -0.40
C GLY A 226 2.82 -0.53 1.09
N SER A 227 2.02 -1.32 1.82
CA SER A 227 1.79 -1.14 3.25
C SER A 227 3.04 -1.35 4.12
N PHE A 228 4.05 -2.06 3.60
CA PHE A 228 5.35 -2.21 4.28
C PHE A 228 6.25 -0.99 4.14
N ILE A 229 6.06 -0.18 3.11
CA ILE A 229 6.94 0.96 2.82
C ILE A 229 6.28 2.28 3.23
N THR A 230 4.96 2.38 3.08
CA THR A 230 4.19 3.61 3.19
C THR A 230 2.74 3.31 3.57
N TYR A 231 1.86 4.29 3.45
CA TYR A 231 0.42 4.24 3.77
C TYR A 231 0.10 4.28 5.26
N PRO A 232 0.10 5.49 5.85
CA PRO A 232 -0.46 5.67 7.18
C PRO A 232 -1.95 5.30 7.15
N SER A 233 -2.34 4.38 8.00
CA SER A 233 -3.70 3.84 8.08
C SER A 233 -4.71 4.76 8.76
N THR A 234 -4.34 5.99 9.06
CA THR A 234 -5.01 6.82 10.06
C THR A 234 -6.22 7.58 9.58
N SER A 235 -6.49 7.55 8.29
CA SER A 235 -7.66 8.22 7.74
C SER A 235 -8.32 7.34 6.71
N ILE A 236 -9.61 7.54 6.51
CA ILE A 236 -10.32 7.07 5.34
C ILE A 236 -9.71 7.82 4.15
N SER A 237 -8.55 7.35 3.69
CA SER A 237 -7.96 7.84 2.46
C SER A 237 -8.67 7.16 1.29
N SER A 238 -8.57 7.76 0.13
CA SER A 238 -9.14 7.21 -1.09
C SER A 238 -8.58 5.86 -1.49
N ASP A 239 -7.34 5.56 -1.11
CA ASP A 239 -6.72 4.27 -1.35
C ASP A 239 -7.48 3.17 -0.61
N TRP A 240 -7.91 3.46 0.60
CA TRP A 240 -8.78 2.58 1.37
C TRP A 240 -10.18 2.45 0.78
N ILE A 241 -10.72 3.48 0.11
CA ILE A 241 -11.99 3.37 -0.61
C ILE A 241 -11.91 2.27 -1.66
N ILE A 242 -10.82 2.20 -2.44
CA ILE A 242 -10.65 1.13 -3.44
C ILE A 242 -10.53 -0.24 -2.75
N VAL A 243 -9.82 -0.33 -1.64
CA VAL A 243 -9.73 -1.58 -0.86
C VAL A 243 -11.11 -2.01 -0.39
N TYR A 244 -11.90 -1.11 0.21
CA TYR A 244 -13.26 -1.41 0.67
C TYR A 244 -14.21 -1.77 -0.49
N LEU A 245 -14.13 -1.06 -1.61
CA LEU A 245 -14.88 -1.41 -2.82
C LEU A 245 -14.51 -2.81 -3.33
N THR A 246 -13.22 -3.14 -3.33
CA THR A 246 -12.74 -4.45 -3.75
C THR A 246 -13.25 -5.55 -2.82
N ILE A 247 -13.26 -5.31 -1.51
CA ILE A 247 -13.86 -6.22 -0.51
C ILE A 247 -15.36 -6.38 -0.76
N ALA A 248 -16.09 -5.29 -0.95
CA ALA A 248 -17.55 -5.30 -1.20
C ALA A 248 -17.87 -6.06 -2.49
N ILE A 249 -17.19 -5.76 -3.59
CA ILE A 249 -17.35 -6.44 -4.88
C ILE A 249 -17.07 -7.94 -4.73
N SER A 250 -15.97 -8.30 -4.08
CA SER A 250 -15.60 -9.71 -3.89
C SER A 250 -16.59 -10.47 -3.01
N SER A 251 -17.32 -9.76 -2.16
CA SER A 251 -18.35 -10.34 -1.31
C SER A 251 -19.69 -10.53 -2.02
N SER A 252 -19.90 -9.87 -3.16
CA SER A 252 -21.11 -9.97 -3.96
C SER A 252 -21.02 -11.09 -5.02
N PRO A 253 -21.73 -12.23 -4.83
CA PRO A 253 -21.74 -13.29 -5.84
C PRO A 253 -22.32 -12.85 -7.18
N GLN A 254 -23.24 -11.87 -7.17
CA GLN A 254 -23.89 -11.34 -8.36
C GLN A 254 -22.86 -10.61 -9.25
N ILE A 255 -22.11 -9.68 -8.67
CA ILE A 255 -21.09 -8.91 -9.40
C ILE A 255 -19.95 -9.84 -9.89
N MET A 256 -19.54 -10.80 -9.08
CA MET A 256 -18.49 -11.75 -9.40
C MET A 256 -18.81 -12.67 -10.58
N LYS A 257 -20.07 -12.93 -10.86
CA LYS A 257 -20.53 -13.75 -11.99
C LYS A 257 -20.62 -12.99 -13.31
N LEU A 258 -20.66 -11.65 -13.28
CA LEU A 258 -20.75 -10.82 -14.48
C LEU A 258 -19.55 -11.07 -15.38
N ASN A 259 -19.80 -11.26 -16.68
CA ASN A 259 -18.75 -11.26 -17.68
C ASN A 259 -18.32 -9.83 -18.05
N ASP A 260 -17.29 -9.67 -18.89
CA ASP A 260 -16.75 -8.35 -19.23
C ASP A 260 -17.80 -7.43 -19.90
N LYS A 261 -18.71 -7.99 -20.73
CA LYS A 261 -19.75 -7.20 -21.41
C LYS A 261 -20.84 -6.73 -20.45
N GLU A 262 -21.29 -7.62 -19.58
CA GLU A 262 -22.33 -7.32 -18.58
C GLU A 262 -21.83 -6.28 -17.57
N PHE A 263 -20.56 -6.40 -17.16
CA PHE A 263 -19.93 -5.44 -16.27
C PHE A 263 -19.77 -4.08 -16.93
N ALA A 264 -19.36 -4.02 -18.22
CA ALA A 264 -19.30 -2.80 -19.00
C ALA A 264 -20.66 -2.10 -19.09
N LEU A 265 -21.74 -2.86 -19.32
CA LEU A 265 -23.11 -2.32 -19.33
C LEU A 265 -23.55 -1.76 -17.98
N LEU A 266 -23.17 -2.44 -16.88
CA LEU A 266 -23.43 -1.95 -15.53
C LEU A 266 -22.75 -0.58 -15.30
N ILE A 267 -21.47 -0.46 -15.68
CA ILE A 267 -20.71 0.79 -15.53
C ILE A 267 -21.33 1.91 -16.40
N ARG A 268 -21.69 1.63 -17.65
CA ARG A 268 -22.35 2.62 -18.52
C ARG A 268 -23.62 3.16 -17.88
N LYS A 269 -24.47 2.29 -17.35
CA LYS A 269 -25.72 2.70 -16.66
C LYS A 269 -25.45 3.56 -15.42
N ALA A 270 -24.35 3.32 -14.72
CA ALA A 270 -23.99 4.10 -13.54
C ALA A 270 -23.32 5.45 -13.86
N THR A 271 -22.86 5.65 -15.12
CA THR A 271 -22.13 6.85 -15.54
C THR A 271 -22.91 7.75 -16.50
N THR A 272 -24.05 7.33 -16.99
CA THR A 272 -25.03 8.14 -17.72
C THR A 272 -25.94 8.87 -16.78
#